data_95dd5cbde26129fa987a18cceb090388
#
_entry.id   95dd5cbde26129fa987a18cceb090388
#
_cell.length_a   1.000
_cell.length_b   1.000
_cell.length_c   1.000
_cell.angle_alpha   90.00
_cell.angle_beta   90.00
_cell.angle_gamma   90.00
#
_symmetry.space_group_name_H-M   'P 1'
#
loop_
_entity.id
_entity.type
_entity.pdbx_description
1 polymer ?
#
loop_
_entity_poly.entity_id
_entity_poly.type
_entity_poly.pdbx_seq_one_letter_code
_entity_poly.pdbx_strand_id
1 'polypeptide(L)'
;MMGTPQPLSTLDVARLRNVELLFFDVDETLTTHGQLHPEAYRTLHALRATGIDAIPVTGRPSGWGNAMLAMWPVTACITENGGVVAWRDHATGHLRQRIAHHTERGERYLTALRQLGAEIIERFPDVALSADQPWRLTDLAIDYAEQVPTASAATVAAIVAMMHEAGYDTAVSSIHIHAVRPANDKADGVRALLDIRGLSWAHYETHAAFIGDSANDASLFAQTPLAIGVANVRDVLSRLPVAPRWITERERGDGFVEAANRLMAARSHR
;
A
#
# COMPACT_ATOMS: atom_id res chain seq x y z
N MET A 1 -6.19 -24.53 -2.95
CA MET A 1 -6.15 -23.94 -4.30
C MET A 1 -6.83 -22.59 -4.21
N MET A 2 -6.09 -21.49 -4.42
CA MET A 2 -6.68 -20.17 -4.50
C MET A 2 -7.47 -20.08 -5.80
N GLY A 3 -8.75 -19.65 -5.72
CA GLY A 3 -9.59 -19.52 -6.90
C GLY A 3 -9.08 -18.44 -7.85
N THR A 4 -9.34 -18.60 -9.13
CA THR A 4 -9.09 -17.56 -10.14
C THR A 4 -9.86 -16.29 -9.76
N PRO A 5 -9.24 -15.10 -9.80
CA PRO A 5 -9.95 -13.85 -9.52
C PRO A 5 -11.19 -13.69 -10.40
N GLN A 6 -12.26 -13.18 -9.82
CA GLN A 6 -13.52 -12.94 -10.53
C GLN A 6 -13.65 -11.48 -10.96
N PRO A 7 -14.39 -11.17 -12.02
CA PRO A 7 -14.72 -9.79 -12.36
C PRO A 7 -15.42 -9.08 -11.20
N LEU A 8 -15.07 -7.83 -10.91
CA LEU A 8 -15.71 -7.05 -9.84
C LEU A 8 -17.22 -6.92 -10.03
N SER A 9 -17.71 -6.92 -11.26
CA SER A 9 -19.16 -6.90 -11.61
C SER A 9 -19.95 -8.06 -11.01
N THR A 10 -19.29 -9.20 -10.71
CA THR A 10 -19.93 -10.37 -10.11
C THR A 10 -20.03 -10.30 -8.57
N LEU A 11 -19.38 -9.32 -7.94
CA LEU A 11 -19.40 -9.15 -6.49
C LEU A 11 -20.82 -8.75 -6.03
N ASP A 12 -21.38 -9.54 -5.13
CA ASP A 12 -22.69 -9.26 -4.54
C ASP A 12 -22.68 -7.92 -3.77
N VAL A 13 -23.59 -7.03 -4.17
CA VAL A 13 -23.76 -5.72 -3.55
C VAL A 13 -24.07 -5.80 -2.05
N ALA A 14 -24.76 -6.86 -1.62
CA ALA A 14 -25.09 -7.07 -0.21
C ALA A 14 -23.81 -7.15 0.67
N ARG A 15 -22.73 -7.70 0.15
CA ARG A 15 -21.43 -7.80 0.86
C ARG A 15 -20.74 -6.45 1.03
N LEU A 16 -21.07 -5.47 0.20
CA LEU A 16 -20.46 -4.15 0.20
C LEU A 16 -21.13 -3.17 1.18
N ARG A 17 -22.37 -3.46 1.60
CA ARG A 17 -23.18 -2.55 2.43
C ARG A 17 -22.55 -2.19 3.77
N ASN A 18 -21.78 -3.11 4.34
CA ASN A 18 -21.17 -2.94 5.66
C ASN A 18 -19.77 -2.33 5.61
N VAL A 19 -19.23 -2.03 4.41
CA VAL A 19 -17.88 -1.47 4.31
C VAL A 19 -17.85 -0.05 4.90
N GLU A 20 -17.05 0.12 5.94
CA GLU A 20 -16.78 1.37 6.63
C GLU A 20 -15.35 1.85 6.43
N LEU A 21 -14.42 0.91 6.20
CA LEU A 21 -13.00 1.15 6.00
C LEU A 21 -12.58 0.69 4.60
N LEU A 22 -12.07 1.61 3.80
CA LEU A 22 -11.47 1.29 2.51
C LEU A 22 -9.96 1.54 2.58
N PHE A 23 -9.20 0.47 2.65
CA PHE A 23 -7.75 0.52 2.49
C PHE A 23 -7.39 0.43 1.01
N PHE A 24 -6.38 1.18 0.57
CA PHE A 24 -5.99 1.15 -0.84
C PHE A 24 -4.51 1.49 -1.03
N ASP A 25 -3.89 0.85 -2.01
CA ASP A 25 -2.55 1.23 -2.46
C ASP A 25 -2.59 2.53 -3.27
N VAL A 26 -1.45 3.20 -3.40
CA VAL A 26 -1.36 4.51 -4.05
C VAL A 26 -0.82 4.39 -5.48
N ASP A 27 0.40 3.87 -5.64
CA ASP A 27 1.08 3.85 -6.94
C ASP A 27 0.43 2.82 -7.87
N GLU A 28 0.04 3.25 -9.08
CA GLU A 28 -0.63 2.42 -10.08
C GLU A 28 -1.95 1.75 -9.62
N THR A 29 -2.46 2.18 -8.43
CA THR A 29 -3.78 1.82 -7.90
C THR A 29 -4.69 3.05 -7.82
N LEU A 30 -4.37 4.06 -7.00
CA LEU A 30 -5.05 5.35 -6.95
C LEU A 30 -4.53 6.29 -8.05
N THR A 31 -3.22 6.26 -8.29
CA THR A 31 -2.56 7.05 -9.33
C THR A 31 -2.52 6.30 -10.66
N THR A 32 -2.29 7.06 -11.73
CA THR A 32 -2.06 6.55 -13.08
C THR A 32 -0.74 7.13 -13.57
N HIS A 33 0.28 6.30 -13.80
CA HIS A 33 1.62 6.72 -14.17
C HIS A 33 2.17 7.82 -13.24
N GLY A 34 2.07 7.57 -11.94
CA GLY A 34 2.53 8.49 -10.88
C GLY A 34 1.67 9.75 -10.70
N GLN A 35 0.58 9.94 -11.47
CA GLN A 35 -0.26 11.12 -11.42
C GLN A 35 -1.60 10.83 -10.71
N LEU A 36 -1.97 11.67 -9.74
CA LEU A 36 -3.30 11.65 -9.15
C LEU A 36 -4.28 12.40 -10.05
N HIS A 37 -5.10 11.67 -10.77
CA HIS A 37 -6.08 12.25 -11.68
C HIS A 37 -7.25 12.88 -10.91
N PRO A 38 -7.88 13.95 -11.46
CA PRO A 38 -8.96 14.67 -10.79
C PRO A 38 -10.14 13.79 -10.38
N GLU A 39 -10.48 12.76 -11.17
CA GLU A 39 -11.58 11.85 -10.86
C GLU A 39 -11.28 10.96 -9.65
N ALA A 40 -10.08 10.42 -9.55
CA ALA A 40 -9.64 9.64 -8.39
C ALA A 40 -9.67 10.51 -7.11
N TYR A 41 -9.21 11.77 -7.20
CA TYR A 41 -9.27 12.70 -6.07
C TYR A 41 -10.70 13.05 -5.66
N ARG A 42 -11.59 13.33 -6.64
CA ARG A 42 -13.05 13.56 -6.38
C ARG A 42 -13.68 12.35 -5.70
N THR A 43 -13.29 11.15 -6.12
CA THR A 43 -13.80 9.90 -5.55
C THR A 43 -13.41 9.74 -4.07
N LEU A 44 -12.21 10.16 -3.65
CA LEU A 44 -11.85 10.18 -2.22
C LEU A 44 -12.79 11.09 -1.41
N HIS A 45 -13.15 12.26 -1.94
CA HIS A 45 -14.13 13.15 -1.29
C HIS A 45 -15.52 12.52 -1.22
N ALA A 46 -15.94 11.83 -2.29
CA ALA A 46 -17.24 11.15 -2.34
C ALA A 46 -17.32 10.00 -1.34
N LEU A 47 -16.26 9.18 -1.20
CA LEU A 47 -16.16 8.13 -0.19
C LEU A 47 -16.36 8.70 1.22
N ARG A 48 -15.65 9.77 1.55
CA ARG A 48 -15.81 10.45 2.85
C ARG A 48 -17.23 10.95 3.07
N ALA A 49 -17.87 11.52 2.04
CA ALA A 49 -19.25 12.02 2.12
C ALA A 49 -20.27 10.89 2.34
N THR A 50 -19.98 9.67 1.90
CA THR A 50 -20.82 8.47 2.17
C THR A 50 -20.49 7.77 3.49
N GLY A 51 -19.55 8.31 4.27
CA GLY A 51 -19.13 7.74 5.54
C GLY A 51 -18.22 6.51 5.41
N ILE A 52 -17.54 6.34 4.27
CA ILE A 52 -16.46 5.38 4.11
C ILE A 52 -15.15 6.09 4.40
N ASP A 53 -14.40 5.58 5.37
CA ASP A 53 -13.08 6.09 5.69
C ASP A 53 -12.04 5.47 4.75
N ALA A 54 -11.51 6.30 3.86
CA ALA A 54 -10.51 5.90 2.87
C ALA A 54 -9.10 6.09 3.44
N ILE A 55 -8.29 5.02 3.45
CA ILE A 55 -6.99 4.96 4.14
C ILE A 55 -5.94 4.44 3.16
N PRO A 56 -5.00 5.29 2.70
CA PRO A 56 -3.89 4.85 1.85
C PRO A 56 -2.92 3.94 2.63
N VAL A 57 -2.47 2.87 1.97
CA VAL A 57 -1.49 1.89 2.47
C VAL A 57 -0.44 1.68 1.39
N THR A 58 0.71 2.34 1.53
CA THR A 58 1.67 2.48 0.44
C THR A 58 3.11 2.16 0.85
N GLY A 59 3.94 1.84 -0.14
CA GLY A 59 5.39 1.81 0.01
C GLY A 59 6.05 3.20 0.00
N ARG A 60 5.30 4.29 -0.25
CA ARG A 60 5.82 5.66 -0.18
C ARG A 60 6.26 6.01 1.24
N PRO A 61 7.25 6.94 1.41
CA PRO A 61 7.81 7.29 2.71
C PRO A 61 6.85 8.06 3.60
N SER A 62 7.16 8.14 4.87
CA SER A 62 6.39 8.85 5.90
C SER A 62 6.14 10.33 5.57
N GLY A 63 7.09 10.99 4.89
CA GLY A 63 6.91 12.37 4.42
C GLY A 63 5.72 12.54 3.46
N TRP A 64 5.49 11.57 2.58
CA TRP A 64 4.31 11.54 1.71
C TRP A 64 3.03 11.32 2.52
N GLY A 65 3.07 10.44 3.53
CA GLY A 65 1.93 10.22 4.42
C GLY A 65 1.47 11.50 5.12
N ASN A 66 2.39 12.32 5.59
CA ASN A 66 2.09 13.62 6.17
C ASN A 66 1.45 14.58 5.16
N ALA A 67 1.95 14.61 3.91
CA ALA A 67 1.37 15.41 2.84
C ALA A 67 -0.05 14.94 2.45
N MET A 68 -0.25 13.61 2.34
CA MET A 68 -1.57 13.02 2.09
C MET A 68 -2.57 13.41 3.19
N LEU A 69 -2.19 13.27 4.48
CA LEU A 69 -3.03 13.67 5.61
C LEU A 69 -3.34 15.17 5.65
N ALA A 70 -2.46 16.01 5.12
CA ALA A 70 -2.68 17.45 5.07
C ALA A 70 -3.62 17.85 3.93
N MET A 71 -3.56 17.18 2.78
CA MET A 71 -4.19 17.62 1.54
C MET A 71 -5.35 16.72 1.06
N TRP A 72 -5.38 15.45 1.46
CA TRP A 72 -6.42 14.52 1.02
C TRP A 72 -7.52 14.36 2.06
N PRO A 73 -8.73 13.95 1.66
CA PRO A 73 -9.84 13.71 2.59
C PRO A 73 -9.72 12.34 3.30
N VAL A 74 -8.53 12.06 3.85
CA VAL A 74 -8.19 10.80 4.55
C VAL A 74 -7.92 11.09 6.03
N THR A 75 -8.15 10.12 6.91
CA THR A 75 -8.02 10.29 8.37
C THR A 75 -6.75 9.65 8.93
N ALA A 76 -6.20 8.69 8.21
CA ALA A 76 -4.94 8.01 8.51
C ALA A 76 -4.22 7.65 7.21
N CYS A 77 -2.94 7.34 7.31
CA CYS A 77 -2.11 6.86 6.23
C CYS A 77 -1.11 5.83 6.77
N ILE A 78 -0.93 4.73 6.06
CA ILE A 78 0.07 3.70 6.36
C ILE A 78 1.12 3.77 5.27
N THR A 79 2.38 3.99 5.65
CA THR A 79 3.51 4.19 4.73
C THR A 79 4.63 3.21 5.00
N GLU A 80 5.62 3.19 4.09
CA GLU A 80 6.80 2.32 4.21
C GLU A 80 6.40 0.85 4.42
N ASN A 81 5.41 0.38 3.61
CA ASN A 81 4.88 -0.99 3.64
C ASN A 81 4.44 -1.45 5.04
N GLY A 82 3.85 -0.54 5.84
CA GLY A 82 3.40 -0.84 7.20
C GLY A 82 4.33 -0.33 8.30
N GLY A 83 5.52 0.16 7.94
CA GLY A 83 6.54 0.64 8.90
C GLY A 83 6.12 1.89 9.66
N VAL A 84 5.28 2.73 9.09
CA VAL A 84 4.80 3.98 9.72
C VAL A 84 3.29 4.11 9.57
N VAL A 85 2.60 4.32 10.67
CA VAL A 85 1.18 4.68 10.71
C VAL A 85 1.07 6.12 11.17
N ALA A 86 0.48 6.97 10.32
CA ALA A 86 0.20 8.37 10.63
C ALA A 86 -1.31 8.62 10.65
N TRP A 87 -1.79 9.44 11.57
CA TRP A 87 -3.21 9.78 11.67
C TRP A 87 -3.42 11.18 12.23
N ARG A 88 -4.62 11.70 12.03
CA ARG A 88 -5.05 12.93 12.68
C ARG A 88 -5.78 12.58 13.98
N ASP A 89 -5.25 13.03 15.09
CA ASP A 89 -5.87 12.90 16.41
C ASP A 89 -7.19 13.68 16.43
N HIS A 90 -8.30 12.99 16.72
CA HIS A 90 -9.64 13.59 16.68
C HIS A 90 -9.87 14.66 17.75
N ALA A 91 -9.21 14.54 18.91
CA ALA A 91 -9.41 15.48 20.02
C ALA A 91 -8.63 16.78 19.81
N THR A 92 -7.42 16.70 19.26
CA THR A 92 -6.50 17.84 19.13
C THR A 92 -6.35 18.36 17.72
N GLY A 93 -6.72 17.59 16.70
CA GLY A 93 -6.48 17.87 15.30
C GLY A 93 -5.02 17.69 14.87
N HIS A 94 -4.13 17.35 15.80
CA HIS A 94 -2.70 17.21 15.52
C HIS A 94 -2.40 15.93 14.75
N LEU A 95 -1.38 16.00 13.90
CA LEU A 95 -0.82 14.80 13.28
C LEU A 95 -0.04 14.00 14.32
N ARG A 96 -0.26 12.68 14.34
CA ARG A 96 0.43 11.70 15.15
C ARG A 96 1.04 10.64 14.27
N GLN A 97 2.13 10.04 14.73
CA GLN A 97 2.77 8.93 14.05
C GLN A 97 3.12 7.82 15.05
N ARG A 98 2.93 6.58 14.65
CA ARG A 98 3.50 5.38 15.28
C ARG A 98 4.47 4.76 14.29
N ILE A 99 5.73 4.64 14.68
CA ILE A 99 6.78 4.00 13.89
C ILE A 99 6.93 2.58 14.42
N ALA A 100 6.83 1.60 13.54
CA ALA A 100 7.03 0.20 13.90
C ALA A 100 8.44 0.01 14.46
N HIS A 101 8.52 -0.67 15.60
CA HIS A 101 9.81 -1.01 16.24
C HIS A 101 10.72 0.18 16.57
N HIS A 102 10.15 1.36 16.87
CA HIS A 102 10.93 2.51 17.34
C HIS A 102 11.55 2.18 18.70
N THR A 103 12.82 1.76 18.68
CA THR A 103 13.64 1.45 19.86
C THR A 103 15.00 2.14 19.70
N GLU A 104 15.81 2.20 20.77
CA GLU A 104 17.21 2.73 20.75
C GLU A 104 18.12 2.08 19.69
N ARG A 105 17.72 0.95 19.09
CA ARG A 105 18.39 0.31 17.95
C ARG A 105 18.08 0.96 16.61
N GLY A 106 17.16 1.92 16.55
CA GLY A 106 16.69 2.53 15.30
C GLY A 106 17.80 3.16 14.45
N GLU A 107 18.72 3.92 15.06
CA GLU A 107 19.83 4.56 14.32
C GLU A 107 20.80 3.52 13.72
N ARG A 108 21.13 2.45 14.46
CA ARG A 108 21.98 1.38 13.93
C ARG A 108 21.33 0.66 12.76
N TYR A 109 20.03 0.45 12.85
CA TYR A 109 19.25 -0.17 11.78
C TYR A 109 19.25 0.72 10.51
N LEU A 110 18.99 2.01 10.64
CA LEU A 110 19.02 2.96 9.51
C LEU A 110 20.43 3.10 8.91
N THR A 111 21.47 3.02 9.74
CA THR A 111 22.86 3.03 9.26
C THR A 111 23.16 1.78 8.42
N ALA A 112 22.74 0.60 8.89
CA ALA A 112 22.92 -0.65 8.14
C ALA A 112 22.13 -0.63 6.81
N LEU A 113 20.91 -0.08 6.80
CA LEU A 113 20.14 0.11 5.55
C LEU A 113 20.84 1.03 4.55
N ARG A 114 21.45 2.14 5.03
CA ARG A 114 22.20 3.07 4.16
C ARG A 114 23.44 2.41 3.55
N GLN A 115 24.13 1.57 4.33
CA GLN A 115 25.28 0.80 3.86
C GLN A 115 24.85 -0.20 2.77
N LEU A 116 23.80 -0.98 3.04
CA LEU A 116 23.24 -1.90 2.07
C LEU A 116 22.83 -1.19 0.78
N GLY A 117 22.20 -0.01 0.88
CA GLY A 117 21.83 0.80 -0.26
C GLY A 117 23.04 1.23 -1.10
N ALA A 118 24.13 1.66 -0.47
CA ALA A 118 25.37 2.02 -1.15
C ALA A 118 25.98 0.82 -1.89
N GLU A 119 26.04 -0.35 -1.24
CA GLU A 119 26.54 -1.59 -1.86
C GLU A 119 25.69 -2.04 -3.05
N ILE A 120 24.36 -1.92 -2.98
CA ILE A 120 23.45 -2.25 -4.08
C ILE A 120 23.72 -1.35 -5.28
N ILE A 121 23.80 -0.03 -5.08
CA ILE A 121 24.01 0.93 -6.19
C ILE A 121 25.39 0.73 -6.83
N GLU A 122 26.43 0.44 -6.05
CA GLU A 122 27.77 0.15 -6.56
C GLU A 122 27.75 -1.11 -7.45
N ARG A 123 27.00 -2.14 -7.05
CA ARG A 123 26.93 -3.42 -7.76
C ARG A 123 25.99 -3.41 -8.97
N PHE A 124 24.94 -2.60 -8.94
CA PHE A 124 23.90 -2.55 -9.97
C PHE A 124 23.73 -1.10 -10.49
N PRO A 125 24.51 -0.70 -11.50
CA PRO A 125 24.51 0.69 -11.99
C PRO A 125 23.20 1.10 -12.70
N ASP A 126 22.33 0.14 -13.03
CA ASP A 126 21.04 0.38 -13.71
C ASP A 126 19.90 0.73 -12.72
N VAL A 127 20.19 0.80 -11.43
CA VAL A 127 19.23 1.19 -10.39
C VAL A 127 19.76 2.36 -9.57
N ALA A 128 18.88 3.01 -8.81
CA ALA A 128 19.25 4.13 -7.94
C ALA A 128 18.59 3.99 -6.56
N LEU A 129 19.06 4.76 -5.57
CA LEU A 129 18.22 5.02 -4.38
C LEU A 129 16.99 5.80 -4.83
N SER A 130 15.83 5.44 -4.30
CA SER A 130 14.63 6.22 -4.52
C SER A 130 14.87 7.70 -4.16
N ALA A 131 14.42 8.62 -5.00
CA ALA A 131 14.59 10.06 -4.77
C ALA A 131 13.94 10.52 -3.45
N ASP A 132 12.98 9.76 -2.94
CA ASP A 132 12.31 10.03 -1.69
C ASP A 132 12.95 9.32 -0.46
N GLN A 133 14.10 8.64 -0.63
CA GLN A 133 14.81 7.97 0.46
C GLN A 133 15.09 8.87 1.68
N PRO A 134 15.40 10.17 1.54
CA PRO A 134 15.62 11.05 2.71
C PRO A 134 14.42 11.19 3.65
N TRP A 135 13.21 10.88 3.20
CA TRP A 135 11.97 11.00 3.98
C TRP A 135 11.47 9.66 4.53
N ARG A 136 12.30 8.58 4.43
CA ARG A 136 12.00 7.26 4.97
C ARG A 136 12.53 7.10 6.38
N LEU A 137 11.74 6.46 7.24
CA LEU A 137 12.03 6.25 8.65
C LEU A 137 12.31 4.78 9.00
N THR A 138 11.90 3.84 8.16
CA THR A 138 11.92 2.41 8.51
C THR A 138 12.44 1.49 7.42
N ASP A 139 12.53 1.93 6.18
CA ASP A 139 12.93 1.08 5.05
C ASP A 139 14.00 1.71 4.15
N LEU A 140 14.56 0.90 3.27
CA LEU A 140 15.38 1.31 2.13
C LEU A 140 14.58 1.04 0.87
N ALA A 141 14.50 2.02 -0.04
CA ALA A 141 13.87 1.86 -1.34
C ALA A 141 14.89 2.00 -2.47
N ILE A 142 15.00 0.98 -3.31
CA ILE A 142 15.77 0.99 -4.56
C ILE A 142 14.80 1.23 -5.71
N ASP A 143 15.02 2.32 -6.42
CA ASP A 143 14.32 2.64 -7.67
C ASP A 143 14.83 1.74 -8.79
N TYR A 144 13.91 1.00 -9.41
CA TYR A 144 14.20 0.14 -10.55
C TYR A 144 13.30 0.43 -11.77
N ALA A 145 12.32 1.35 -11.65
CA ALA A 145 11.37 1.62 -12.73
C ALA A 145 10.62 2.97 -12.61
N GLU A 146 11.01 3.87 -11.70
CA GLU A 146 10.34 5.18 -11.54
C GLU A 146 11.10 6.29 -12.28
N GLN A 147 12.35 6.55 -11.88
CA GLN A 147 13.21 7.61 -12.45
C GLN A 147 14.40 7.04 -13.24
N VAL A 148 14.55 5.73 -13.19
CA VAL A 148 15.53 4.99 -13.99
C VAL A 148 14.81 4.11 -15.03
N PRO A 149 15.47 3.71 -16.13
CA PRO A 149 14.92 2.71 -17.04
C PRO A 149 14.60 1.42 -16.28
N THR A 150 13.48 0.78 -16.61
CA THR A 150 13.04 -0.44 -15.92
C THR A 150 14.14 -1.50 -15.95
N ALA A 151 14.63 -1.90 -14.78
CA ALA A 151 15.64 -2.92 -14.63
C ALA A 151 15.12 -4.31 -15.02
N SER A 152 16.02 -5.20 -15.42
CA SER A 152 15.66 -6.57 -15.77
C SER A 152 15.12 -7.35 -14.56
N ALA A 153 14.28 -8.35 -14.82
CA ALA A 153 13.81 -9.27 -13.78
C ALA A 153 14.98 -9.99 -13.05
N ALA A 154 16.08 -10.25 -13.74
CA ALA A 154 17.28 -10.85 -13.17
C ALA A 154 17.96 -9.88 -12.19
N THR A 155 18.06 -8.59 -12.52
CA THR A 155 18.59 -7.54 -11.64
C THR A 155 17.73 -7.42 -10.38
N VAL A 156 16.40 -7.35 -10.54
CA VAL A 156 15.46 -7.28 -9.42
C VAL A 156 15.63 -8.49 -8.49
N ALA A 157 15.68 -9.70 -9.04
CA ALA A 157 15.87 -10.92 -8.26
C ALA A 157 17.23 -10.95 -7.52
N ALA A 158 18.31 -10.47 -8.14
CA ALA A 158 19.63 -10.39 -7.51
C ALA A 158 19.65 -9.38 -6.34
N ILE A 159 18.99 -8.23 -6.48
CA ILE A 159 18.86 -7.23 -5.41
C ILE A 159 18.04 -7.80 -4.24
N VAL A 160 16.92 -8.46 -4.53
CA VAL A 160 16.09 -9.14 -3.52
C VAL A 160 16.92 -10.18 -2.75
N ALA A 161 17.71 -11.01 -3.45
CA ALA A 161 18.58 -11.99 -2.81
C ALA A 161 19.62 -11.33 -1.89
N MET A 162 20.25 -10.24 -2.34
CA MET A 162 21.22 -9.48 -1.55
C MET A 162 20.59 -8.87 -0.26
N MET A 163 19.35 -8.36 -0.36
CA MET A 163 18.61 -7.86 0.81
C MET A 163 18.30 -8.99 1.81
N HIS A 164 17.88 -10.18 1.33
CA HIS A 164 17.63 -11.34 2.18
C HIS A 164 18.91 -11.84 2.84
N GLU A 165 20.03 -11.90 2.12
CA GLU A 165 21.33 -12.27 2.68
C GLU A 165 21.79 -11.31 3.79
N ALA A 166 21.43 -10.03 3.68
CA ALA A 166 21.66 -9.01 4.70
C ALA A 166 20.66 -9.08 5.87
N GLY A 167 19.71 -10.03 5.86
CA GLY A 167 18.75 -10.26 6.95
C GLY A 167 17.49 -9.38 6.90
N TYR A 168 17.14 -8.83 5.74
CA TYR A 168 15.92 -8.06 5.53
C TYR A 168 14.88 -8.88 4.77
N ASP A 169 13.61 -8.66 5.07
CA ASP A 169 12.53 -9.04 4.17
C ASP A 169 12.42 -8.02 3.02
N THR A 170 11.73 -8.38 1.96
CA THR A 170 11.58 -7.51 0.80
C THR A 170 10.12 -7.28 0.45
N ALA A 171 9.81 -6.06 0.01
CA ALA A 171 8.55 -5.70 -0.62
C ALA A 171 8.85 -5.12 -2.01
N VAL A 172 8.30 -5.74 -3.06
CA VAL A 172 8.48 -5.28 -4.43
C VAL A 172 7.18 -4.65 -4.91
N SER A 173 7.23 -3.35 -5.18
CA SER A 173 6.14 -2.60 -5.79
C SER A 173 6.28 -2.54 -7.31
N SER A 174 5.43 -1.78 -7.98
CA SER A 174 5.52 -1.52 -9.43
C SER A 174 6.79 -0.74 -9.84
N ILE A 175 7.41 -0.02 -8.90
CA ILE A 175 8.51 0.94 -9.17
C ILE A 175 9.74 0.75 -8.28
N HIS A 176 9.58 0.20 -7.07
CA HIS A 176 10.65 0.09 -6.06
C HIS A 176 10.81 -1.32 -5.52
N ILE A 177 12.04 -1.65 -5.12
CA ILE A 177 12.38 -2.80 -4.27
C ILE A 177 12.70 -2.26 -2.89
N HIS A 178 11.98 -2.72 -1.87
CA HIS A 178 12.18 -2.27 -0.49
C HIS A 178 12.88 -3.34 0.34
N ALA A 179 13.91 -2.94 1.10
CA ALA A 179 14.38 -3.72 2.24
C ALA A 179 13.60 -3.28 3.47
N VAL A 180 12.82 -4.18 4.03
CA VAL A 180 11.98 -3.94 5.21
C VAL A 180 12.40 -4.83 6.37
N ARG A 181 12.00 -4.48 7.58
CA ARG A 181 12.25 -5.37 8.73
C ARG A 181 11.50 -6.69 8.54
N PRO A 182 12.11 -7.82 8.98
CA PRO A 182 11.39 -9.08 9.05
C PRO A 182 10.06 -8.94 9.83
N ALA A 183 9.03 -9.59 9.31
CA ALA A 183 7.67 -9.56 9.84
C ALA A 183 7.08 -8.14 9.92
N ASN A 184 7.34 -7.31 8.91
CA ASN A 184 6.69 -6.01 8.75
C ASN A 184 6.17 -5.88 7.31
N ASP A 185 4.84 -5.89 7.16
CA ASP A 185 4.16 -5.76 5.89
C ASP A 185 2.95 -4.81 5.98
N LYS A 186 2.26 -4.60 4.86
CA LYS A 186 1.08 -3.72 4.80
C LYS A 186 -0.03 -4.14 5.78
N ALA A 187 -0.22 -5.45 6.04
CA ALA A 187 -1.23 -5.93 6.97
C ALA A 187 -0.85 -5.64 8.42
N ASP A 188 0.43 -5.65 8.78
CA ASP A 188 0.88 -5.24 10.11
C ASP A 188 0.63 -3.75 10.37
N GLY A 189 0.83 -2.91 9.33
CA GLY A 189 0.44 -1.50 9.39
C GLY A 189 -1.06 -1.31 9.62
N VAL A 190 -1.90 -2.11 8.96
CA VAL A 190 -3.36 -2.10 9.19
C VAL A 190 -3.68 -2.53 10.62
N ARG A 191 -3.07 -3.61 11.14
CA ARG A 191 -3.25 -4.04 12.54
C ARG A 191 -2.89 -2.93 13.51
N ALA A 192 -1.75 -2.26 13.28
CA ALA A 192 -1.31 -1.15 14.12
C ALA A 192 -2.30 0.02 14.12
N LEU A 193 -2.93 0.34 12.97
CA LEU A 193 -3.96 1.37 12.90
C LEU A 193 -5.25 0.94 13.61
N LEU A 194 -5.67 -0.32 13.47
CA LEU A 194 -6.84 -0.84 14.19
C LEU A 194 -6.63 -0.75 15.72
N ASP A 195 -5.45 -1.13 16.22
CA ASP A 195 -5.09 -0.98 17.63
C ASP A 195 -5.20 0.48 18.11
N ILE A 196 -4.67 1.44 17.33
CA ILE A 196 -4.74 2.87 17.60
C ILE A 196 -6.21 3.34 17.71
N ARG A 197 -7.09 2.76 16.90
CA ARG A 197 -8.52 3.09 16.86
C ARG A 197 -9.38 2.29 17.83
N GLY A 198 -8.82 1.32 18.55
CA GLY A 198 -9.56 0.41 19.42
C GLY A 198 -10.50 -0.53 18.65
N LEU A 199 -10.19 -0.82 17.38
CA LEU A 199 -10.95 -1.73 16.54
C LEU A 199 -10.34 -3.13 16.55
N SER A 200 -11.18 -4.16 16.54
CA SER A 200 -10.73 -5.55 16.47
C SER A 200 -10.46 -5.99 15.04
N TRP A 201 -9.65 -7.06 14.88
CA TRP A 201 -9.47 -7.70 13.57
C TRP A 201 -10.79 -8.28 13.03
N ALA A 202 -11.68 -8.78 13.89
CA ALA A 202 -13.01 -9.25 13.51
C ALA A 202 -13.88 -8.12 12.92
N HIS A 203 -13.73 -6.88 13.40
CA HIS A 203 -14.38 -5.72 12.79
C HIS A 203 -13.83 -5.48 11.37
N TYR A 204 -12.50 -5.53 11.20
CA TYR A 204 -11.86 -5.41 9.89
C TYR A 204 -12.38 -6.46 8.89
N GLU A 205 -12.46 -7.72 9.29
CA GLU A 205 -12.92 -8.80 8.41
C GLU A 205 -14.34 -8.60 7.89
N THR A 206 -15.16 -7.86 8.60
CA THR A 206 -16.58 -7.66 8.26
C THR A 206 -16.89 -6.29 7.66
N HIS A 207 -16.02 -5.28 7.91
CA HIS A 207 -16.30 -3.88 7.56
C HIS A 207 -15.22 -3.24 6.67
N ALA A 208 -14.18 -3.98 6.29
CA ALA A 208 -13.12 -3.43 5.45
C ALA A 208 -13.11 -4.02 4.04
N ALA A 209 -12.65 -3.19 3.09
CA ALA A 209 -12.24 -3.58 1.76
C ALA A 209 -10.79 -3.11 1.51
N PHE A 210 -10.10 -3.78 0.59
CA PHE A 210 -8.78 -3.40 0.13
C PHE A 210 -8.72 -3.36 -1.39
N ILE A 211 -8.04 -2.33 -1.95
CA ILE A 211 -7.77 -2.20 -3.38
C ILE A 211 -6.25 -2.07 -3.58
N GLY A 212 -5.68 -2.88 -4.47
CA GLY A 212 -4.25 -2.87 -4.79
C GLY A 212 -3.93 -3.45 -6.17
N ASP A 213 -2.65 -3.51 -6.55
CA ASP A 213 -2.22 -3.95 -7.89
C ASP A 213 -0.95 -4.79 -7.94
N SER A 214 -0.19 -4.89 -6.84
CA SER A 214 1.18 -5.40 -6.92
C SER A 214 1.55 -6.39 -5.80
N ALA A 215 2.80 -6.88 -5.81
CA ALA A 215 3.24 -7.97 -4.93
C ALA A 215 3.30 -7.58 -3.45
N ASN A 216 3.60 -6.31 -3.12
CA ASN A 216 3.58 -5.82 -1.75
C ASN A 216 2.17 -5.74 -1.14
N ASP A 217 1.12 -5.93 -1.96
CA ASP A 217 -0.28 -6.01 -1.52
C ASP A 217 -0.70 -7.42 -1.10
N ALA A 218 0.14 -8.42 -1.34
CA ALA A 218 -0.21 -9.83 -1.16
C ALA A 218 -0.70 -10.16 0.26
N SER A 219 -0.13 -9.54 1.29
CA SER A 219 -0.58 -9.74 2.68
C SER A 219 -2.01 -9.24 2.91
N LEU A 220 -2.38 -8.11 2.31
CA LEU A 220 -3.75 -7.59 2.38
C LEU A 220 -4.71 -8.36 1.45
N PHE A 221 -4.26 -8.80 0.27
CA PHE A 221 -5.07 -9.71 -0.56
C PHE A 221 -5.40 -11.02 0.17
N ALA A 222 -4.46 -11.55 0.96
CA ALA A 222 -4.66 -12.76 1.74
C ALA A 222 -5.66 -12.57 2.89
N GLN A 223 -5.61 -11.42 3.55
CA GLN A 223 -6.25 -11.21 4.85
C GLN A 223 -7.54 -10.38 4.77
N THR A 224 -7.80 -9.71 3.64
CA THR A 224 -9.01 -8.90 3.46
C THR A 224 -10.08 -9.69 2.73
N PRO A 225 -11.26 -9.92 3.33
CA PRO A 225 -12.36 -10.65 2.67
C PRO A 225 -12.83 -9.99 1.37
N LEU A 226 -12.81 -8.66 1.30
CA LEU A 226 -13.13 -7.85 0.11
C LEU A 226 -11.84 -7.30 -0.53
N ALA A 227 -10.96 -8.20 -0.98
CA ALA A 227 -9.73 -7.88 -1.69
C ALA A 227 -9.99 -7.71 -3.19
N ILE A 228 -9.74 -6.51 -3.72
CA ILE A 228 -9.99 -6.10 -5.10
C ILE A 228 -8.65 -5.72 -5.74
N GLY A 229 -8.35 -6.27 -6.91
CA GLY A 229 -7.26 -5.81 -7.75
C GLY A 229 -7.77 -4.81 -8.78
N VAL A 230 -7.03 -3.71 -9.07
CA VAL A 230 -7.25 -2.94 -10.28
C VAL A 230 -6.72 -3.72 -11.49
N ALA A 231 -7.25 -3.47 -12.70
CA ALA A 231 -7.06 -4.39 -13.84
C ALA A 231 -5.59 -4.67 -14.22
N ASN A 232 -4.67 -3.71 -13.98
CA ASN A 232 -3.23 -3.91 -14.21
C ASN A 232 -2.60 -4.97 -13.29
N VAL A 233 -3.26 -5.40 -12.22
CA VAL A 233 -2.80 -6.56 -11.41
C VAL A 233 -2.64 -7.83 -12.26
N ARG A 234 -3.34 -7.92 -13.41
CA ARG A 234 -3.25 -9.06 -14.33
C ARG A 234 -1.84 -9.30 -14.85
N ASP A 235 -1.05 -8.24 -15.01
CA ASP A 235 0.32 -8.29 -15.52
C ASP A 235 1.28 -9.00 -14.56
N VAL A 236 0.90 -9.07 -13.28
CA VAL A 236 1.71 -9.64 -12.21
C VAL A 236 1.09 -10.87 -11.55
N LEU A 237 -0.14 -11.26 -11.89
CA LEU A 237 -0.88 -12.36 -11.24
C LEU A 237 -0.08 -13.65 -11.10
N SER A 238 0.70 -14.03 -12.12
CA SER A 238 1.50 -15.26 -12.10
C SER A 238 2.66 -15.22 -11.10
N ARG A 239 3.00 -14.03 -10.60
CA ARG A 239 4.10 -13.79 -9.65
C ARG A 239 3.61 -13.43 -8.25
N LEU A 240 2.29 -13.20 -8.08
CA LEU A 240 1.72 -12.87 -6.78
C LEU A 240 1.68 -14.11 -5.89
N PRO A 241 2.16 -14.02 -4.64
CA PRO A 241 1.97 -15.07 -3.64
C PRO A 241 0.49 -15.35 -3.36
N VAL A 242 -0.33 -14.28 -3.36
CA VAL A 242 -1.78 -14.33 -3.16
C VAL A 242 -2.44 -13.35 -4.12
N ALA A 243 -3.38 -13.83 -4.93
CA ALA A 243 -4.15 -13.00 -5.84
C ALA A 243 -5.35 -12.34 -5.13
N PRO A 244 -5.81 -11.15 -5.59
CA PRO A 244 -7.08 -10.57 -5.14
C PRO A 244 -8.25 -11.47 -5.52
N ARG A 245 -9.37 -11.33 -4.82
CA ARG A 245 -10.58 -12.14 -5.11
C ARG A 245 -11.37 -11.62 -6.29
N TRP A 246 -11.38 -10.30 -6.48
CA TRP A 246 -12.06 -9.62 -7.59
C TRP A 246 -11.09 -8.69 -8.30
N ILE A 247 -11.35 -8.46 -9.59
CA ILE A 247 -10.57 -7.53 -10.41
C ILE A 247 -11.53 -6.57 -11.12
N THR A 248 -11.17 -5.29 -11.17
CA THR A 248 -11.88 -4.26 -11.93
C THR A 248 -11.75 -4.47 -13.44
N GLU A 249 -12.60 -3.84 -14.22
CA GLU A 249 -12.47 -3.78 -15.68
C GLU A 249 -11.41 -2.76 -16.11
N ARG A 250 -11.34 -1.64 -15.37
CA ARG A 250 -10.41 -0.54 -15.63
C ARG A 250 -9.13 -0.70 -14.83
N GLU A 251 -8.08 -0.09 -15.35
CA GLU A 251 -6.76 -0.10 -14.73
C GLU A 251 -6.57 1.10 -13.81
N ARG A 252 -5.62 0.98 -12.85
CA ARG A 252 -5.06 2.09 -12.07
C ARG A 252 -6.14 2.98 -11.43
N GLY A 253 -5.97 4.32 -11.49
CA GLY A 253 -6.91 5.28 -10.93
C GLY A 253 -8.35 5.13 -11.43
N ASP A 254 -8.54 4.74 -12.68
CA ASP A 254 -9.89 4.47 -13.22
C ASP A 254 -10.49 3.19 -12.60
N GLY A 255 -9.66 2.16 -12.34
CA GLY A 255 -10.06 0.96 -11.63
C GLY A 255 -10.39 1.25 -10.16
N PHE A 256 -9.63 2.11 -9.51
CA PHE A 256 -9.94 2.59 -8.17
C PHE A 256 -11.32 3.28 -8.14
N VAL A 257 -11.58 4.19 -9.09
CA VAL A 257 -12.88 4.89 -9.23
C VAL A 257 -14.02 3.89 -9.45
N GLU A 258 -13.82 2.87 -10.30
CA GLU A 258 -14.80 1.82 -10.55
C GLU A 258 -15.17 1.08 -9.25
N ALA A 259 -14.15 0.63 -8.51
CA ALA A 259 -14.36 -0.11 -7.26
C ALA A 259 -15.02 0.76 -6.18
N ALA A 260 -14.56 1.99 -6.00
CA ALA A 260 -15.10 2.93 -5.03
C ALA A 260 -16.57 3.28 -5.33
N ASN A 261 -16.92 3.54 -6.61
CA ASN A 261 -18.29 3.81 -7.01
C ASN A 261 -19.24 2.64 -6.68
N ARG A 262 -18.75 1.39 -6.84
CA ARG A 262 -19.54 0.22 -6.49
C ARG A 262 -19.76 0.10 -4.98
N LEU A 263 -18.76 0.44 -4.17
CA LEU A 263 -18.88 0.51 -2.70
C LEU A 263 -19.90 1.57 -2.27
N MET A 264 -19.81 2.78 -2.83
CA MET A 264 -20.72 3.89 -2.51
C MET A 264 -22.16 3.58 -2.93
N ALA A 265 -22.38 3.02 -4.14
CA ALA A 265 -23.70 2.63 -4.60
C ALA A 265 -24.38 1.63 -3.68
N ALA A 266 -23.62 0.68 -3.11
CA ALA A 266 -24.14 -0.30 -2.17
C ALA A 266 -24.68 0.32 -0.86
N ARG A 267 -24.13 1.46 -0.43
CA ARG A 267 -24.58 2.19 0.77
C ARG A 267 -25.79 3.09 0.52
N SER A 268 -25.95 3.61 -0.69
CA SER A 268 -27.07 4.50 -1.04
C SER A 268 -28.44 3.78 -1.07
N HIS A 269 -28.45 2.47 -0.96
CA HIS A 269 -29.64 1.62 -0.89
C HIS A 269 -29.97 1.15 0.54
N ARG A 270 -29.50 1.89 1.58
CA ARG A 270 -29.89 1.70 2.98
C ARG A 270 -31.18 2.45 3.34
#